data_29b55c1dda49648d5697a37fa6b49fd2
#
_entry.id   29b55c1dda49648d5697a37fa6b49fd2
#
_cell.length_a   1.000
_cell.length_b   1.000
_cell.length_c   1.000
_cell.angle_alpha   90.00
_cell.angle_beta   90.00
_cell.angle_gamma   90.00
#
_symmetry.space_group_name_H-M   'P 1'
#
loop_
_entity.id
_entity.type
_entity.pdbx_description
1 polymer ?
#
loop_
_entity_poly.entity_id
_entity_poly.type
_entity_poly.pdbx_seq_one_letter_code
_entity_poly.pdbx_strand_id
1 'polypeptide(L)' 'MERYYRHFKGNVYRLVGIANDSEDLSQVVVYQAMYGDRGLWVRPYDMFFGKVERDGKVMDRFTAISEEEALRSMEK' A
#
# COMPACT_ATOMS: atom_id res chain seq x y z
N MET A 1 -2.82 15.91 -2.60
CA MET A 1 -2.28 15.46 -1.30
C MET A 1 -1.87 14.02 -1.41
N GLU A 2 -0.64 13.71 -1.06
CA GLU A 2 -0.15 12.35 -1.18
C GLU A 2 -0.59 11.51 0.00
N ARG A 3 -0.83 10.23 -0.27
CA ARG A 3 -1.26 9.28 0.76
C ARG A 3 -0.22 8.20 0.90
N TYR A 4 0.12 7.90 2.14
CA TYR A 4 1.12 6.89 2.46
C TYR A 4 0.49 5.79 3.29
N TYR A 5 1.01 4.58 3.10
CA TYR A 5 0.50 3.40 3.79
C TYR A 5 1.68 2.56 4.25
N ARG A 6 1.51 1.91 5.39
CA ARG A 6 2.49 0.93 5.87
C ARG A 6 1.90 -0.46 5.69
N HIS A 7 2.63 -1.31 4.98
CA HIS A 7 2.27 -2.71 4.84
C HIS A 7 2.46 -3.41 6.19
N PHE A 8 1.66 -4.46 6.45
CA PHE A 8 1.74 -5.13 7.75
C PHE A 8 3.12 -5.71 8.03
N LYS A 9 3.93 -5.90 7.00
CA LYS A 9 5.32 -6.35 7.18
C LYS A 9 6.30 -5.21 7.41
N GLY A 10 5.83 -3.97 7.41
CA GLY A 10 6.61 -2.82 7.82
C GLY A 10 7.04 -1.83 6.76
N ASN A 11 7.04 -2.23 5.50
CA ASN A 11 7.49 -1.33 4.43
C ASN A 11 6.45 -0.27 4.11
N VAL A 12 6.91 0.87 3.65
CA VAL A 12 6.07 2.04 3.38
C VAL A 12 5.86 2.19 1.88
N TYR A 13 4.64 2.55 1.49
CA TYR A 13 4.25 2.73 0.11
C TYR A 13 3.46 4.01 -0.05
N ARG A 14 3.51 4.60 -1.24
CA ARG A 14 2.73 5.78 -1.60
C ARG A 14 1.62 5.36 -2.55
N LEU A 15 0.40 5.78 -2.25
CA LEU A 15 -0.73 5.52 -3.14
C LEU A 15 -0.61 6.44 -4.35
N VAL A 16 -0.55 5.87 -5.55
CA VAL A 16 -0.50 6.64 -6.78
C VAL A 16 -1.89 6.91 -7.30
N GLY A 17 -2.76 5.90 -7.31
CA GLY A 17 -4.11 6.09 -7.79
C GLY A 17 -4.87 4.78 -7.87
N ILE A 18 -6.11 4.89 -8.30
CA ILE A 18 -6.97 3.74 -8.54
C ILE A 18 -7.15 3.61 -10.05
N ALA A 19 -6.96 2.42 -10.57
CA ALA A 19 -7.07 2.15 -11.99
C ALA A 19 -8.05 1.02 -12.24
N ASN A 20 -8.44 0.86 -13.49
CA ASN A 20 -9.27 -0.26 -13.91
C ASN A 20 -8.40 -1.28 -14.63
N ASP A 21 -8.59 -2.55 -14.29
CA ASP A 21 -7.94 -3.63 -15.03
C ASP A 21 -8.64 -3.77 -16.37
N SER A 22 -7.91 -3.68 -17.47
CA SER A 22 -8.52 -3.70 -18.78
C SER A 22 -9.08 -5.08 -19.16
N GLU A 23 -8.67 -6.13 -18.45
CA GLU A 23 -9.10 -7.48 -18.77
C GLU A 23 -10.47 -7.79 -18.18
N ASP A 24 -10.74 -7.39 -16.95
CA ASP A 24 -11.99 -7.73 -16.30
C ASP A 24 -12.69 -6.52 -15.70
N LEU A 25 -12.17 -5.33 -15.93
CA LEU A 25 -12.75 -4.05 -15.49
C LEU A 25 -12.82 -3.92 -13.97
N SER A 26 -12.09 -4.75 -13.24
CA SER A 26 -12.03 -4.63 -11.80
C SER A 26 -11.12 -3.46 -11.42
N GLN A 27 -11.29 -2.96 -10.20
CA GLN A 27 -10.45 -1.87 -9.72
C GLN A 27 -9.17 -2.40 -9.11
N VAL A 28 -8.07 -1.72 -9.39
CA VAL A 28 -6.78 -2.03 -8.80
C VAL A 28 -6.20 -0.75 -8.19
N VAL A 29 -5.40 -0.94 -7.15
CA VAL A 29 -4.68 0.16 -6.52
C VAL A 29 -3.27 0.18 -7.11
N VAL A 30 -2.85 1.36 -7.59
CA VAL A 30 -1.48 1.56 -8.08
C VAL A 30 -0.72 2.25 -6.96
N TYR A 31 0.38 1.66 -6.54
CA TYR A 31 1.15 2.20 -5.43
C TYR A 31 2.64 2.04 -5.71
N GLN A 32 3.43 2.88 -5.06
CA GLN A 32 4.86 2.93 -5.29
C GLN A 32 5.60 2.57 -4.01
N ALA A 33 6.57 1.67 -4.12
CA ALA A 33 7.43 1.35 -3.00
C ALA A 33 8.29 2.55 -2.67
N MET A 34 8.37 2.91 -1.39
CA MET A 34 9.20 4.02 -0.95
C MET A 34 10.54 3.51 -0.43
N TYR A 35 11.03 2.42 -1.01
CA TYR A 35 12.30 1.81 -0.66
C TYR A 35 12.84 1.13 -1.93
N GLY A 36 14.10 0.71 -1.86
CA GLY A 36 14.73 0.00 -2.98
C GLY A 36 14.73 0.86 -4.23
N ASP A 37 14.34 0.29 -5.36
CA ASP A 37 14.32 0.99 -6.64
C ASP A 37 13.04 1.79 -6.86
N ARG A 38 12.18 1.86 -5.85
CA ARG A 38 10.94 2.63 -5.88
C ARG A 38 10.02 2.23 -7.01
N GLY A 39 9.89 0.92 -7.22
CA GLY A 39 9.06 0.40 -8.30
C GLY A 39 7.58 0.64 -8.07
N LEU A 40 6.84 0.58 -9.16
CA LEU A 40 5.38 0.70 -9.12
C LEU A 40 4.76 -0.69 -9.09
N TRP A 41 3.70 -0.83 -8.32
CA TRP A 41 3.00 -2.09 -8.12
C TRP A 41 1.51 -1.87 -8.24
N VAL A 42 0.79 -2.93 -8.55
CA VAL A 42 -0.67 -2.91 -8.52
C VAL A 42 -1.16 -4.08 -7.68
N ARG A 43 -2.32 -3.89 -7.06
CA ARG A 43 -2.96 -4.93 -6.28
C ARG A 43 -4.47 -4.72 -6.39
N PRO A 44 -5.27 -5.80 -6.46
CA PRO A 44 -6.72 -5.63 -6.49
C PRO A 44 -7.19 -4.76 -5.32
N TYR A 45 -8.19 -3.92 -5.59
CA TYR A 45 -8.68 -2.95 -4.60
C TYR A 45 -9.04 -3.62 -3.28
N ASP A 46 -9.82 -4.70 -3.35
CA ASP A 46 -10.27 -5.37 -2.13
C ASP A 46 -9.11 -5.99 -1.35
N MET A 47 -8.05 -6.34 -2.05
CA MET A 47 -6.89 -6.91 -1.39
C MET A 47 -6.05 -5.83 -0.73
N PHE A 48 -5.89 -4.68 -1.39
CA PHE A 48 -5.11 -3.57 -0.83
C PHE A 48 -5.77 -3.06 0.46
N PHE A 49 -7.09 -2.86 0.43
CA PHE A 49 -7.83 -2.31 1.56
C PHE A 49 -8.43 -3.39 2.44
N GLY A 50 -8.04 -4.64 2.23
CA GLY A 50 -8.56 -5.75 3.01
C GLY A 50 -7.70 -6.04 4.21
N LYS A 51 -8.04 -7.14 4.86
CA LYS A 51 -7.36 -7.55 6.07
C LYS A 51 -6.60 -8.85 5.86
N VAL A 52 -5.60 -9.06 6.69
CA VAL A 52 -4.86 -10.32 6.71
C VAL A 52 -4.96 -10.90 8.11
N GLU A 53 -4.88 -12.22 8.18
CA GLU A 53 -4.82 -12.92 9.47
C GLU A 53 -3.43 -13.51 9.62
N ARG A 54 -2.81 -13.26 10.76
CA ARG A 54 -1.48 -13.76 11.01
C ARG A 54 -1.34 -14.06 12.49
N ASP A 55 -0.95 -15.30 12.78
CA ASP A 55 -0.76 -15.78 14.16
C ASP A 55 -2.01 -15.54 15.02
N GLY A 56 -3.18 -15.77 14.41
CA GLY A 56 -4.44 -15.60 15.10
C GLY A 56 -4.92 -14.17 15.24
N LYS A 57 -4.20 -13.21 14.65
CA LYS A 57 -4.57 -11.80 14.72
C LYS A 57 -5.01 -11.31 13.36
N VAL A 58 -6.07 -10.51 13.35
CA VAL A 58 -6.57 -9.88 12.12
C VAL A 58 -6.10 -8.44 12.12
N MET A 59 -5.51 -8.01 11.01
CA MET A 59 -4.98 -6.67 10.88
C MET A 59 -5.14 -6.18 9.44
N ASP A 60 -5.10 -4.88 9.24
CA ASP A 60 -5.13 -4.32 7.90
C ASP A 60 -3.87 -4.70 7.15
N ARG A 61 -4.04 -5.05 5.87
CA ARG A 61 -2.87 -5.33 5.04
C ARG A 61 -2.02 -4.08 4.86
N PHE A 62 -2.69 -2.93 4.66
CA PHE A 62 -2.04 -1.62 4.57
C PHE A 62 -2.73 -0.67 5.52
N THR A 63 -1.97 0.06 6.31
CA THR A 63 -2.50 1.02 7.27
C THR A 63 -2.09 2.41 6.84
N ALA A 64 -3.05 3.32 6.77
CA ALA A 64 -2.77 4.71 6.41
C ALA A 64 -1.88 5.35 7.47
N ILE A 65 -0.85 6.07 7.04
CA ILE A 65 0.05 6.78 7.93
C ILE A 65 0.20 8.21 7.43
N SER A 66 0.70 9.08 8.30
CA SER A 66 0.95 10.46 7.92
C SER A 66 2.18 10.57 7.04
N GLU A 67 2.26 11.67 6.29
CA GLU A 67 3.44 11.95 5.49
C GLU A 67 4.68 12.05 6.37
N GLU A 68 4.52 12.66 7.53
CA GLU A 68 5.64 12.78 8.47
C GLU A 68 6.15 11.41 8.90
N GLU A 69 5.25 10.51 9.22
CA GLU A 69 5.64 9.17 9.63
C GLU A 69 6.29 8.43 8.47
N ALA A 70 5.78 8.60 7.26
CA ALA A 70 6.35 7.96 6.08
C ALA A 70 7.77 8.46 5.83
N LEU A 71 7.98 9.77 5.90
CA LEU A 71 9.30 10.34 5.70
C LEU A 71 10.28 9.86 6.77
N ARG A 72 9.81 9.77 8.01
CA ARG A 72 10.65 9.28 9.10
C ARG A 72 11.09 7.84 8.87
N SER A 73 10.20 7.03 8.32
CA SER A 73 10.52 5.63 8.04
C SER A 73 11.54 5.48 6.92
N MET A 74 11.64 6.49 6.05
CA MET A 74 12.56 6.44 4.91
C MET A 74 13.94 6.99 5.25
N GLU A 75 14.11 7.55 6.43
CA GLU A 75 15.34 8.22 6.83
C GLU A 75 16.35 7.27 7.48
N LYS A 76 16.51 6.11 7.01
CA LYS A 76 17.47 5.19 7.62
C LYS A 76 18.81 5.22 6.96
#